data_ccc0d660d4ed287fcdd537aa40163adc
#
_entry.id   ccc0d660d4ed287fcdd537aa40163adc
#
_cell.length_a   1.000
_cell.length_b   1.000
_cell.length_c   1.000
_cell.angle_alpha   90.00
_cell.angle_beta   90.00
_cell.angle_gamma   90.00
#
_symmetry.space_group_name_H-M   'P 1'
#
loop_
_entity.id
_entity.type
_entity.pdbx_description
1 polymer ?
#
loop_
_entity_poly.entity_id
_entity_poly.type
_entity_poly.pdbx_seq_one_letter_code
_entity_poly.pdbx_strand_id
1 'polypeptide(L)'
;MESVSCHQKGLVMGNILWSVDKKIYSDKEDHTLAITGWEITRDQSECDFILYGSGKELSVPEPSRCERADVAKDLKETKDIKEVGNVGFTVKIPEIIKLAEEHEKLQLALRAGDEKEIIWEATAAEVKDFCEESLIEYHIDEEQITQESILTVRGWVVNQLEPDEIFVQGTDGKVLECTITRQRRPDVEEAKGISEEEKRNLGFSITVNLENTNDQNICICFRGKDVQKIYTVNVKKIKRENTGLYQQMKLLSLKNRQKNQEYIKKNGIGRFIRYVRNSQLKDGDQDYEDWLKDHVAFRKELKRQRNAVFSYSPLISIVMVVTDTDEQRLKSVIDAYTEQTYGN
;
A
#
# COMPACT_ATOMS: atom_id res chain seq x y z
N MET A 1 -6.61 -9.09 1.36
CA MET A 1 -6.48 -9.38 2.80
C MET A 1 -5.73 -8.23 3.40
N GLU A 2 -6.34 -7.48 4.29
CA GLU A 2 -5.69 -6.41 5.02
C GLU A 2 -4.58 -7.05 5.87
N SER A 3 -3.35 -6.53 5.73
CA SER A 3 -2.27 -6.84 6.66
C SER A 3 -2.76 -6.44 8.04
N VAL A 4 -3.09 -7.42 8.86
CA VAL A 4 -3.40 -7.21 10.26
C VAL A 4 -2.11 -6.73 10.92
N SER A 5 -1.92 -5.42 10.93
CA SER A 5 -0.99 -4.76 11.85
C SER A 5 -1.53 -5.03 13.26
N CYS A 6 -1.13 -6.15 13.82
CA CYS A 6 -1.46 -6.50 15.19
C CYS A 6 -0.56 -5.65 16.11
N HIS A 7 -0.97 -4.40 16.32
CA HIS A 7 -0.42 -3.57 17.39
C HIS A 7 -0.92 -4.15 18.71
N GLN A 8 -0.16 -5.06 19.30
CA GLN A 8 -0.38 -5.41 20.69
C GLN A 8 0.07 -4.21 21.55
N LYS A 9 -0.90 -3.41 21.99
CA LYS A 9 -0.67 -2.37 23.00
C LYS A 9 -0.98 -2.96 24.36
N GLY A 10 0.02 -3.06 25.23
CA GLY A 10 -0.18 -3.34 26.65
C GLY A 10 -0.91 -2.17 27.30
N LEU A 11 -2.12 -2.38 27.76
CA LEU A 11 -2.93 -1.41 28.50
C LEU A 11 -2.64 -1.58 30.00
N VAL A 12 -1.71 -0.86 30.50
CA VAL A 12 -1.61 0.15 31.53
C VAL A 12 -2.37 -0.13 32.83
N MET A 13 -1.80 -1.00 33.67
CA MET A 13 -1.82 -0.86 35.13
C MET A 13 -0.41 -1.03 35.76
N GLY A 14 0.62 -1.37 34.96
CA GLY A 14 1.99 -1.60 35.40
C GLY A 14 2.92 -0.39 35.21
N ASN A 15 4.14 -0.53 35.71
CA ASN A 15 5.24 0.41 35.52
C ASN A 15 5.80 0.37 34.09
N ILE A 16 5.66 -0.77 33.36
CA ILE A 16 6.19 -0.98 32.02
C ILE A 16 5.14 -0.67 30.95
N LEU A 17 5.44 0.28 30.07
CA LEU A 17 4.67 0.59 28.86
C LEU A 17 5.40 0.05 27.66
N TRP A 18 4.70 -0.59 26.72
CA TRP A 18 5.33 -1.21 25.56
C TRP A 18 4.39 -1.36 24.37
N SER A 19 4.98 -1.52 23.19
CA SER A 19 4.30 -1.99 21.98
C SER A 19 5.27 -2.80 21.13
N VAL A 20 4.78 -3.89 20.56
CA VAL A 20 5.48 -4.62 19.48
C VAL A 20 4.91 -4.14 18.15
N ASP A 21 5.77 -3.53 17.34
CA ASP A 21 5.38 -2.94 16.05
C ASP A 21 5.52 -3.95 14.90
N LYS A 22 6.58 -4.77 14.93
CA LYS A 22 6.95 -5.60 13.80
C LYS A 22 7.67 -6.88 14.22
N LYS A 23 7.43 -7.94 13.45
CA LYS A 23 8.18 -9.21 13.52
C LYS A 23 8.71 -9.49 12.12
N ILE A 24 10.00 -9.84 12.03
CA ILE A 24 10.67 -10.16 10.77
C ILE A 24 11.41 -11.47 10.97
N TYR A 25 11.18 -12.42 10.08
CA TYR A 25 11.95 -13.65 10.02
C TYR A 25 12.98 -13.57 8.88
N SER A 26 14.20 -13.99 9.16
CA SER A 26 15.28 -14.12 8.18
C SER A 26 15.81 -15.57 8.16
N ASP A 27 15.67 -16.23 7.02
CA ASP A 27 16.19 -17.57 6.79
C ASP A 27 17.73 -17.56 6.67
N LYS A 28 18.29 -16.45 6.15
CA LYS A 28 19.73 -16.29 5.89
C LYS A 28 20.56 -15.98 7.14
N GLU A 29 19.95 -15.37 8.15
CA GLU A 29 20.59 -15.05 9.42
C GLU A 29 20.27 -16.15 10.45
N ASP A 30 20.79 -17.35 10.31
CA ASP A 30 20.60 -18.47 11.24
C ASP A 30 19.15 -18.66 11.70
N HIS A 31 18.19 -18.60 10.77
CA HIS A 31 16.76 -18.71 11.08
C HIS A 31 16.33 -17.76 12.19
N THR A 32 16.72 -16.48 12.09
CA THR A 32 16.52 -15.48 13.15
C THR A 32 15.14 -14.83 13.06
N LEU A 33 14.44 -14.77 14.20
CA LEU A 33 13.26 -13.92 14.39
C LEU A 33 13.69 -12.59 15.04
N ALA A 34 13.46 -11.48 14.38
CA ALA A 34 13.64 -10.14 14.93
C ALA A 34 12.27 -9.56 15.37
N ILE A 35 12.17 -9.15 16.64
CA ILE A 35 11.01 -8.49 17.21
C ILE A 35 11.38 -7.03 17.48
N THR A 36 10.66 -6.11 16.85
CA THR A 36 10.91 -4.66 16.95
C THR A 36 9.72 -3.97 17.61
N GLY A 37 10.00 -3.02 18.45
CA GLY A 37 8.98 -2.26 19.16
C GLY A 37 9.58 -1.10 19.97
N TRP A 38 8.85 -0.69 20.97
CA TRP A 38 9.33 0.27 21.96
C TRP A 38 8.86 -0.13 23.36
N GLU A 39 9.63 0.26 24.38
CA GLU A 39 9.27 0.12 25.77
C GLU A 39 9.81 1.27 26.61
N ILE A 40 9.14 1.55 27.70
CA ILE A 40 9.57 2.53 28.69
C ILE A 40 8.97 2.19 30.06
N THR A 41 9.75 2.40 31.11
CA THR A 41 9.25 2.33 32.50
C THR A 41 8.89 3.72 32.99
N ARG A 42 7.85 3.82 33.81
CA ARG A 42 7.42 5.10 34.39
C ARG A 42 8.44 5.68 35.39
N ASP A 43 9.18 4.80 36.06
CA ASP A 43 10.24 5.14 37.00
C ASP A 43 11.63 5.27 36.35
N GLN A 44 11.70 5.12 35.02
CA GLN A 44 12.94 5.15 34.23
C GLN A 44 13.96 4.06 34.60
N SER A 45 13.51 2.96 35.19
CA SER A 45 14.35 1.78 35.38
C SER A 45 14.64 1.08 34.05
N GLU A 46 15.77 0.40 33.99
CA GLU A 46 16.10 -0.40 32.80
C GLU A 46 15.25 -1.68 32.74
N CYS A 47 14.82 -2.05 31.51
CA CYS A 47 14.13 -3.31 31.23
C CYS A 47 15.09 -4.35 30.66
N ASP A 48 15.07 -5.54 31.26
CA ASP A 48 15.69 -6.73 30.69
C ASP A 48 14.72 -7.44 29.78
N PHE A 49 15.22 -7.93 28.64
CA PHE A 49 14.48 -8.85 27.78
C PHE A 49 14.80 -10.29 28.16
N ILE A 50 13.78 -11.10 28.36
CA ILE A 50 13.93 -12.50 28.75
C ILE A 50 13.10 -13.38 27.85
N LEU A 51 13.76 -14.35 27.20
CA LEU A 51 13.08 -15.38 26.42
C LEU A 51 12.80 -16.58 27.34
N TYR A 52 11.57 -17.06 27.30
CA TYR A 52 11.14 -18.28 27.96
C TYR A 52 10.75 -19.33 26.93
N GLY A 53 11.16 -20.60 27.18
CA GLY A 53 10.70 -21.77 26.45
C GLY A 53 10.01 -22.73 27.40
N SER A 54 8.74 -23.05 27.20
CA SER A 54 7.94 -23.92 28.08
C SER A 54 8.06 -23.56 29.57
N GLY A 55 8.09 -22.24 29.87
CA GLY A 55 8.19 -21.71 31.25
C GLY A 55 9.60 -21.66 31.84
N LYS A 56 10.64 -22.11 31.13
CA LYS A 56 12.04 -21.98 31.54
C LYS A 56 12.69 -20.78 30.90
N GLU A 57 13.50 -20.06 31.67
CA GLU A 57 14.27 -18.91 31.18
C GLU A 57 15.38 -19.40 30.24
N LEU A 58 15.47 -18.78 29.07
CA LEU A 58 16.50 -18.99 28.06
C LEU A 58 17.36 -17.74 27.94
N SER A 59 18.58 -17.84 27.40
CA SER A 59 19.39 -16.65 27.15
C SER A 59 18.89 -15.93 25.90
N VAL A 60 18.83 -14.57 25.96
CA VAL A 60 18.44 -13.71 24.85
C VAL A 60 19.59 -12.76 24.52
N PRO A 61 19.93 -12.54 23.25
CA PRO A 61 20.89 -11.49 22.87
C PRO A 61 20.42 -10.12 23.33
N GLU A 62 21.38 -9.25 23.66
CA GLU A 62 21.07 -7.88 24.04
C GLU A 62 20.28 -7.16 22.92
N PRO A 63 19.23 -6.41 23.24
CA PRO A 63 18.45 -5.66 22.27
C PRO A 63 19.28 -4.52 21.68
N SER A 64 19.21 -4.29 20.38
CA SER A 64 19.66 -3.04 19.82
C SER A 64 18.64 -1.95 20.10
N ARG A 65 19.12 -0.75 20.49
CA ARG A 65 18.32 0.39 20.87
C ARG A 65 18.29 1.48 19.81
N CYS A 66 17.15 2.16 19.66
CA CYS A 66 17.02 3.29 18.73
C CYS A 66 16.09 4.38 19.29
N GLU A 67 16.24 5.58 18.77
CA GLU A 67 15.33 6.68 19.06
C GLU A 67 13.99 6.47 18.35
N ARG A 68 12.88 6.86 19.02
CA ARG A 68 11.51 6.80 18.50
C ARG A 68 10.84 8.16 18.74
N ALA A 69 11.08 9.09 17.80
CA ALA A 69 10.55 10.45 17.89
C ALA A 69 9.01 10.50 17.87
N ASP A 70 8.38 9.55 17.18
CA ASP A 70 6.93 9.34 17.14
C ASP A 70 6.37 9.00 18.52
N VAL A 71 6.96 8.00 19.19
CA VAL A 71 6.58 7.57 20.55
C VAL A 71 6.89 8.66 21.58
N ALA A 72 8.04 9.31 21.44
CA ALA A 72 8.45 10.39 22.33
C ALA A 72 7.47 11.56 22.33
N LYS A 73 6.86 11.87 21.17
CA LYS A 73 5.85 12.92 21.06
C LYS A 73 4.57 12.53 21.80
N ASP A 74 4.07 11.32 21.54
CA ASP A 74 2.81 10.83 22.15
C ASP A 74 2.94 10.68 23.67
N LEU A 75 4.08 10.21 24.16
CA LEU A 75 4.34 10.03 25.60
C LEU A 75 4.51 11.35 26.36
N LYS A 76 5.07 12.40 25.73
CA LYS A 76 5.18 13.74 26.35
C LYS A 76 3.83 14.41 26.58
N GLU A 77 2.82 14.06 25.78
CA GLU A 77 1.45 14.54 25.98
C GLU A 77 0.77 13.89 27.19
N THR A 78 1.23 12.71 27.59
CA THR A 78 0.77 11.99 28.80
C THR A 78 1.66 12.34 30.00
N LYS A 79 1.58 13.51 30.53
CA LYS A 79 2.22 14.23 31.68
C LYS A 79 3.13 13.47 32.68
N ASP A 80 3.26 12.13 32.62
CA ASP A 80 3.94 11.31 33.63
C ASP A 80 5.38 10.92 33.27
N ILE A 81 5.83 11.17 32.02
CA ILE A 81 7.17 10.77 31.54
C ILE A 81 7.97 12.01 31.16
N LYS A 82 9.05 12.31 31.92
CA LYS A 82 9.83 13.55 31.77
C LYS A 82 10.89 13.49 30.68
N GLU A 83 11.53 12.35 30.52
CA GLU A 83 12.56 12.13 29.51
C GLU A 83 12.29 10.83 28.72
N VAL A 84 12.33 10.91 27.40
CA VAL A 84 12.16 9.79 26.49
C VAL A 84 13.47 9.66 25.73
N GLY A 85 14.27 8.68 26.09
CA GLY A 85 15.53 8.37 25.42
C GLY A 85 15.36 7.38 24.26
N ASN A 86 16.29 6.43 24.13
CA ASN A 86 16.27 5.37 23.12
C ASN A 86 15.28 4.26 23.51
N VAL A 87 13.98 4.55 23.42
CA VAL A 87 12.90 3.63 23.82
C VAL A 87 12.62 2.54 22.79
N GLY A 88 13.05 2.70 21.55
CA GLY A 88 12.92 1.69 20.52
C GLY A 88 13.86 0.52 20.77
N PHE A 89 13.39 -0.69 20.47
CA PHE A 89 14.19 -1.92 20.59
C PHE A 89 14.05 -2.81 19.35
N THR A 90 15.09 -3.59 19.10
CA THR A 90 15.05 -4.77 18.23
C THR A 90 15.73 -5.93 18.95
N VAL A 91 14.97 -6.97 19.27
CA VAL A 91 15.47 -8.21 19.86
C VAL A 91 15.57 -9.25 18.75
N LYS A 92 16.76 -9.82 18.55
CA LYS A 92 17.01 -10.93 17.62
C LYS A 92 17.05 -12.24 18.36
N ILE A 93 16.24 -13.20 17.95
CA ILE A 93 16.17 -14.56 18.49
C ILE A 93 16.68 -15.52 17.40
N PRO A 94 17.96 -15.90 17.45
CA PRO A 94 18.53 -16.84 16.47
C PRO A 94 17.98 -18.25 16.66
N GLU A 95 18.10 -19.09 15.64
CA GLU A 95 17.67 -20.50 15.63
C GLU A 95 16.20 -20.68 16.10
N ILE A 96 15.30 -19.73 15.77
CA ILE A 96 13.91 -19.70 16.28
C ILE A 96 13.15 -21.00 15.95
N ILE A 97 13.41 -21.62 14.81
CA ILE A 97 12.78 -22.88 14.39
C ILE A 97 13.21 -24.01 15.33
N LYS A 98 14.49 -24.11 15.66
CA LYS A 98 15.02 -25.11 16.59
C LYS A 98 14.46 -24.91 17.99
N LEU A 99 14.41 -23.66 18.46
CA LEU A 99 13.78 -23.34 19.75
C LEU A 99 12.31 -23.76 19.79
N ALA A 100 11.58 -23.58 18.68
CA ALA A 100 10.19 -24.01 18.55
C ALA A 100 10.05 -25.56 18.49
N GLU A 101 11.07 -26.29 18.09
CA GLU A 101 11.10 -27.76 18.15
C GLU A 101 11.37 -28.30 19.56
N GLU A 102 12.18 -27.59 20.33
CA GLU A 102 12.55 -27.96 21.69
C GLU A 102 11.51 -27.55 22.73
N HIS A 103 10.64 -26.56 22.43
CA HIS A 103 9.68 -25.96 23.36
C HIS A 103 8.29 -25.84 22.74
N GLU A 104 7.25 -26.29 23.46
CA GLU A 104 5.86 -26.18 23.00
C GLU A 104 5.39 -24.72 22.85
N LYS A 105 5.95 -23.83 23.67
CA LYS A 105 5.60 -22.41 23.72
C LYS A 105 6.84 -21.56 23.99
N LEU A 106 6.98 -20.49 23.23
CA LEU A 106 7.99 -19.46 23.41
C LEU A 106 7.32 -18.16 23.86
N GLN A 107 7.99 -17.41 24.75
CA GLN A 107 7.53 -16.13 25.24
C GLN A 107 8.71 -15.16 25.37
N LEU A 108 8.56 -13.94 24.88
CA LEU A 108 9.47 -12.85 25.15
C LEU A 108 8.82 -11.92 26.19
N ALA A 109 9.52 -11.67 27.26
CA ALA A 109 9.05 -10.82 28.34
C ALA A 109 10.00 -9.65 28.60
N LEU A 110 9.44 -8.54 29.07
CA LEU A 110 10.16 -7.45 29.69
C LEU A 110 10.15 -7.65 31.21
N ARG A 111 11.27 -7.39 31.87
CA ARG A 111 11.39 -7.40 33.32
C ARG A 111 12.02 -6.10 33.80
N ALA A 112 11.35 -5.41 34.71
CA ALA A 112 11.86 -4.24 35.41
C ALA A 112 11.65 -4.45 36.94
N GLY A 113 12.73 -4.68 37.68
CA GLY A 113 12.64 -5.08 39.09
C GLY A 113 11.84 -6.38 39.29
N ASP A 114 10.75 -6.29 40.08
CA ASP A 114 9.85 -7.43 40.31
C ASP A 114 8.70 -7.55 39.29
N GLU A 115 8.52 -6.55 38.44
CA GLU A 115 7.49 -6.56 37.39
C GLU A 115 7.94 -7.31 36.14
N LYS A 116 7.00 -8.08 35.59
CA LYS A 116 7.21 -8.85 34.36
C LYS A 116 6.00 -8.71 33.43
N GLU A 117 6.25 -8.33 32.18
CA GLU A 117 5.25 -8.20 31.13
C GLU A 117 5.61 -9.08 29.93
N ILE A 118 4.70 -9.93 29.49
CA ILE A 118 4.88 -10.75 28.27
C ILE A 118 4.52 -9.88 27.07
N ILE A 119 5.50 -9.56 26.24
CA ILE A 119 5.32 -8.71 25.05
C ILE A 119 5.08 -9.50 23.77
N TRP A 120 5.48 -10.77 23.74
CA TRP A 120 5.22 -11.69 22.66
C TRP A 120 5.15 -13.11 23.17
N GLU A 121 4.23 -13.88 22.62
CA GLU A 121 4.15 -15.31 22.83
C GLU A 121 3.69 -16.03 21.55
N ALA A 122 4.16 -17.26 21.36
CA ALA A 122 3.73 -18.12 20.28
C ALA A 122 3.95 -19.60 20.65
N THR A 123 3.08 -20.44 20.16
CA THR A 123 3.27 -21.89 20.16
C THR A 123 4.29 -22.31 19.09
N ALA A 124 4.84 -23.51 19.21
CA ALA A 124 5.74 -24.07 18.21
C ALA A 124 5.14 -24.09 16.79
N ALA A 125 3.84 -24.40 16.67
CA ALA A 125 3.13 -24.40 15.41
C ALA A 125 3.03 -22.98 14.82
N GLU A 126 2.63 -21.98 15.62
CA GLU A 126 2.52 -20.58 15.18
C GLU A 126 3.87 -20.00 14.75
N VAL A 127 4.96 -20.39 15.41
CA VAL A 127 6.32 -19.98 14.99
C VAL A 127 6.66 -20.58 13.64
N LYS A 128 6.43 -21.87 13.43
CA LYS A 128 6.71 -22.54 12.17
C LYS A 128 5.87 -21.96 11.02
N ASP A 129 4.58 -21.81 11.23
CA ASP A 129 3.67 -21.21 10.25
C ASP A 129 4.12 -19.79 9.86
N PHE A 130 4.49 -18.96 10.85
CA PHE A 130 4.99 -17.61 10.60
C PHE A 130 6.31 -17.61 9.81
N CYS A 131 7.25 -18.49 10.16
CA CYS A 131 8.51 -18.62 9.43
C CYS A 131 8.27 -19.05 7.98
N GLU A 132 7.45 -20.08 7.75
CA GLU A 132 7.11 -20.56 6.41
C GLU A 132 6.38 -19.50 5.58
N GLU A 133 5.44 -18.78 6.19
CA GLU A 133 4.75 -17.67 5.51
C GLU A 133 5.69 -16.52 5.14
N SER A 134 6.74 -16.30 5.92
CA SER A 134 7.71 -15.23 5.70
C SER A 134 8.78 -15.55 4.65
N LEU A 135 8.96 -16.83 4.27
CA LEU A 135 9.95 -17.24 3.26
C LEU A 135 9.69 -16.61 1.88
N ILE A 136 8.42 -16.52 1.50
CA ILE A 136 8.00 -15.85 0.27
C ILE A 136 6.83 -14.94 0.61
N GLU A 137 7.04 -13.64 0.56
CA GLU A 137 5.98 -12.65 0.71
C GLU A 137 5.74 -11.93 -0.62
N TYR A 138 4.49 -11.70 -0.98
CA TYR A 138 4.15 -10.95 -2.17
C TYR A 138 2.93 -10.05 -1.97
N HIS A 139 2.82 -9.04 -2.81
CA HIS A 139 1.64 -8.20 -2.92
C HIS A 139 1.36 -7.85 -4.37
N ILE A 140 0.08 -7.81 -4.71
CA ILE A 140 -0.36 -7.40 -6.04
C ILE A 140 -0.88 -5.96 -5.92
N ASP A 141 -0.22 -5.06 -6.63
CA ASP A 141 -0.58 -3.65 -6.67
C ASP A 141 -1.69 -3.40 -7.71
N GLU A 142 -1.61 -4.10 -8.85
CA GLU A 142 -2.48 -3.83 -9.98
C GLU A 142 -2.72 -5.07 -10.85
N GLU A 143 -3.96 -5.22 -11.32
CA GLU A 143 -4.38 -6.20 -12.31
C GLU A 143 -5.18 -5.52 -13.42
N GLN A 144 -4.75 -5.64 -14.66
CA GLN A 144 -5.43 -5.06 -15.82
C GLN A 144 -5.51 -6.05 -16.98
N ILE A 145 -6.60 -5.98 -17.74
CA ILE A 145 -6.70 -6.68 -19.03
C ILE A 145 -7.08 -5.64 -20.08
N THR A 146 -6.26 -5.53 -21.15
CA THR A 146 -6.52 -4.64 -22.27
C THR A 146 -7.62 -5.18 -23.19
N GLN A 147 -8.09 -4.35 -24.14
CA GLN A 147 -9.03 -4.78 -25.18
C GLN A 147 -8.43 -5.88 -26.08
N GLU A 148 -7.12 -5.91 -26.22
CA GLU A 148 -6.36 -6.92 -26.99
C GLU A 148 -6.12 -8.21 -26.18
N SER A 149 -6.88 -8.42 -25.11
CA SER A 149 -6.76 -9.59 -24.23
C SER A 149 -5.37 -9.79 -23.62
N ILE A 150 -4.64 -8.71 -23.39
CA ILE A 150 -3.35 -8.75 -22.70
C ILE A 150 -3.60 -8.53 -21.21
N LEU A 151 -3.27 -9.51 -20.38
CA LEU A 151 -3.25 -9.39 -18.93
C LEU A 151 -1.93 -8.78 -18.49
N THR A 152 -1.99 -7.74 -17.68
CA THR A 152 -0.84 -7.18 -16.98
C THR A 152 -1.08 -7.26 -15.48
N VAL A 153 -0.13 -7.83 -14.74
CA VAL A 153 -0.15 -7.89 -13.27
C VAL A 153 1.13 -7.28 -12.74
N ARG A 154 1.00 -6.34 -11.82
CA ARG A 154 2.13 -5.66 -11.17
C ARG A 154 2.09 -5.86 -9.67
N GLY A 155 3.26 -5.91 -9.07
CA GLY A 155 3.39 -6.07 -7.64
C GLY A 155 4.83 -6.18 -7.20
N TRP A 156 5.01 -6.74 -6.02
CA TRP A 156 6.34 -7.05 -5.50
C TRP A 156 6.35 -8.44 -4.83
N VAL A 157 7.52 -9.04 -4.79
CA VAL A 157 7.80 -10.28 -4.07
C VAL A 157 9.14 -10.19 -3.36
N VAL A 158 9.16 -10.58 -2.10
CA VAL A 158 10.36 -10.84 -1.30
C VAL A 158 10.47 -12.34 -1.15
N ASN A 159 11.45 -12.93 -1.83
CA ASN A 159 11.73 -14.36 -1.76
C ASN A 159 13.09 -14.53 -1.08
N GLN A 160 13.11 -15.13 0.10
CA GLN A 160 14.35 -15.39 0.86
C GLN A 160 15.11 -16.61 0.35
N LEU A 161 14.49 -17.42 -0.50
CA LEU A 161 15.02 -18.67 -1.02
C LEU A 161 15.58 -18.51 -2.44
N GLU A 162 16.60 -19.32 -2.77
CA GLU A 162 17.13 -19.43 -4.12
C GLU A 162 16.78 -20.79 -4.74
N PRO A 163 16.46 -20.87 -6.03
CA PRO A 163 16.32 -19.73 -6.97
C PRO A 163 15.05 -18.90 -6.72
N ASP A 164 15.11 -17.59 -7.01
CA ASP A 164 13.93 -16.69 -6.97
C ASP A 164 13.23 -16.73 -8.33
N GLU A 165 12.23 -17.56 -8.47
CA GLU A 165 11.51 -17.79 -9.72
C GLU A 165 10.10 -17.24 -9.68
N ILE A 166 9.70 -16.57 -10.78
CA ILE A 166 8.30 -16.21 -11.05
C ILE A 166 7.93 -16.85 -12.38
N PHE A 167 6.77 -17.50 -12.42
CA PHE A 167 6.20 -18.03 -13.66
C PHE A 167 4.68 -18.02 -13.59
N VAL A 168 4.05 -18.17 -14.77
CA VAL A 168 2.59 -18.18 -14.88
C VAL A 168 2.14 -19.53 -15.42
N GLN A 169 1.06 -20.06 -14.83
CA GLN A 169 0.46 -21.31 -15.31
C GLN A 169 -1.06 -21.19 -15.44
N GLY A 170 -1.62 -21.96 -16.33
CA GLY A 170 -3.05 -22.13 -16.48
C GLY A 170 -3.64 -23.01 -15.38
N THR A 171 -4.97 -23.17 -15.38
CA THR A 171 -5.67 -24.05 -14.44
C THR A 171 -5.35 -25.52 -14.64
N ASP A 172 -4.84 -25.91 -15.79
CA ASP A 172 -4.36 -27.24 -16.10
C ASP A 172 -2.91 -27.51 -15.64
N GLY A 173 -2.28 -26.52 -15.01
CA GLY A 173 -0.90 -26.59 -14.52
C GLY A 173 0.16 -26.37 -15.59
N LYS A 174 -0.20 -26.13 -16.86
CA LYS A 174 0.78 -25.82 -17.90
C LYS A 174 1.32 -24.40 -17.75
N VAL A 175 2.63 -24.26 -17.88
CA VAL A 175 3.28 -22.95 -17.89
C VAL A 175 2.87 -22.19 -19.15
N LEU A 176 2.43 -20.96 -18.96
CA LEU A 176 2.04 -20.04 -20.00
C LEU A 176 3.23 -19.17 -20.41
N GLU A 177 3.31 -18.84 -21.68
CA GLU A 177 4.27 -17.88 -22.17
C GLU A 177 3.93 -16.48 -21.64
N CYS A 178 4.90 -15.84 -21.00
CA CYS A 178 4.72 -14.52 -20.41
C CYS A 178 6.02 -13.71 -20.48
N THR A 179 5.88 -12.40 -20.44
CA THR A 179 7.01 -11.48 -20.26
C THR A 179 7.03 -11.02 -18.82
N ILE A 180 8.16 -11.22 -18.14
CA ILE A 180 8.35 -10.78 -16.74
C ILE A 180 9.48 -9.78 -16.71
N THR A 181 9.19 -8.58 -16.19
CA THR A 181 10.19 -7.55 -15.93
C THR A 181 10.31 -7.33 -14.44
N ARG A 182 11.54 -7.13 -13.96
CA ARG A 182 11.83 -6.89 -12.55
C ARG A 182 12.32 -5.47 -12.36
N GLN A 183 11.94 -4.84 -11.25
CA GLN A 183 12.32 -3.46 -10.93
C GLN A 183 12.57 -3.29 -9.44
N ARG A 184 13.35 -2.26 -9.09
CA ARG A 184 13.56 -1.92 -7.68
C ARG A 184 12.29 -1.34 -7.04
N ARG A 185 12.13 -1.62 -5.74
CA ARG A 185 11.04 -1.10 -4.90
C ARG A 185 11.63 -0.57 -3.58
N PRO A 186 12.20 0.64 -3.60
CA PRO A 186 12.79 1.22 -2.39
C PRO A 186 11.82 1.33 -1.22
N ASP A 187 10.54 1.55 -1.51
CA ASP A 187 9.46 1.57 -0.52
C ASP A 187 9.29 0.21 0.20
N VAL A 188 9.43 -0.88 -0.53
CA VAL A 188 9.37 -2.24 0.03
C VAL A 188 10.68 -2.58 0.75
N GLU A 189 11.83 -2.20 0.17
CA GLU A 189 13.16 -2.39 0.77
C GLU A 189 13.20 -1.76 2.18
N GLU A 190 12.76 -0.51 2.31
CA GLU A 190 12.68 0.21 3.57
C GLU A 190 11.67 -0.43 4.54
N ALA A 191 10.46 -0.71 4.07
CA ALA A 191 9.40 -1.30 4.89
C ALA A 191 9.77 -2.68 5.45
N LYS A 192 10.57 -3.47 4.70
CA LYS A 192 11.01 -4.82 5.09
C LYS A 192 12.37 -4.82 5.79
N GLY A 193 13.06 -3.68 5.85
CA GLY A 193 14.40 -3.59 6.46
C GLY A 193 15.46 -4.37 5.70
N ILE A 194 15.36 -4.42 4.37
CA ILE A 194 16.30 -5.15 3.51
C ILE A 194 17.59 -4.35 3.42
N SER A 195 18.73 -5.00 3.71
CA SER A 195 20.04 -4.37 3.71
C SER A 195 20.51 -3.97 2.30
N GLU A 196 21.46 -3.03 2.21
CA GLU A 196 22.05 -2.61 0.92
C GLU A 196 22.64 -3.78 0.13
N GLU A 197 23.23 -4.76 0.81
CA GLU A 197 23.85 -5.94 0.21
C GLU A 197 22.84 -6.92 -0.37
N GLU A 198 21.59 -6.88 0.13
CA GLU A 198 20.48 -7.75 -0.27
C GLU A 198 19.51 -7.06 -1.23
N LYS A 199 19.78 -5.82 -1.66
CA LYS A 199 18.91 -5.08 -2.57
C LYS A 199 18.73 -5.81 -3.89
N ARG A 200 17.53 -6.26 -4.12
CA ARG A 200 17.10 -6.96 -5.32
C ARG A 200 16.01 -6.18 -6.05
N ASN A 201 15.74 -6.57 -7.26
CA ASN A 201 14.60 -6.04 -8.00
C ASN A 201 13.31 -6.74 -7.50
N LEU A 202 12.79 -6.29 -6.35
CA LEU A 202 11.63 -6.89 -5.67
C LEU A 202 10.33 -6.71 -6.44
N GLY A 203 10.19 -5.61 -7.18
CA GLY A 203 9.02 -5.34 -8.01
C GLY A 203 8.99 -6.22 -9.25
N PHE A 204 7.80 -6.55 -9.70
CA PHE A 204 7.57 -7.27 -10.96
C PHE A 204 6.43 -6.67 -11.77
N SER A 205 6.52 -6.84 -13.08
CA SER A 205 5.42 -6.66 -14.02
C SER A 205 5.37 -7.87 -14.93
N ILE A 206 4.25 -8.57 -14.92
CA ILE A 206 3.99 -9.78 -15.70
C ILE A 206 2.99 -9.43 -16.78
N THR A 207 3.30 -9.79 -18.04
CA THR A 207 2.41 -9.60 -19.18
C THR A 207 2.15 -10.94 -19.85
N VAL A 208 0.87 -11.31 -19.98
CA VAL A 208 0.40 -12.58 -20.57
C VAL A 208 -0.59 -12.29 -21.68
N ASN A 209 -0.40 -12.87 -22.86
CA ASN A 209 -1.41 -12.84 -23.92
C ASN A 209 -2.46 -13.94 -23.66
N LEU A 210 -3.72 -13.53 -23.53
CA LEU A 210 -4.85 -14.40 -23.22
C LEU A 210 -5.60 -14.89 -24.47
N GLU A 211 -5.17 -14.52 -25.67
CA GLU A 211 -5.89 -14.93 -26.91
C GLU A 211 -5.88 -16.45 -27.10
N ASN A 212 -4.81 -17.10 -26.67
CA ASN A 212 -4.60 -18.53 -26.84
C ASN A 212 -5.01 -19.36 -25.61
N THR A 213 -5.61 -18.74 -24.59
CA THR A 213 -6.07 -19.44 -23.40
C THR A 213 -7.55 -19.19 -23.13
N ASN A 214 -8.29 -20.27 -22.90
CA ASN A 214 -9.69 -20.22 -22.45
C ASN A 214 -9.80 -20.24 -20.92
N ASP A 215 -8.68 -20.10 -20.21
CA ASP A 215 -8.65 -20.18 -18.76
C ASP A 215 -9.44 -19.04 -18.12
N GLN A 216 -10.32 -19.41 -17.21
CA GLN A 216 -11.06 -18.44 -16.41
C GLN A 216 -10.20 -17.87 -15.26
N ASN A 217 -9.19 -18.62 -14.86
CA ASN A 217 -8.22 -18.25 -13.82
C ASN A 217 -6.81 -18.54 -14.34
N ILE A 218 -5.87 -17.70 -13.94
CA ILE A 218 -4.45 -17.85 -14.21
C ILE A 218 -3.73 -17.81 -12.87
N CYS A 219 -2.74 -18.67 -12.68
CA CYS A 219 -1.95 -18.76 -11.47
C CYS A 219 -0.58 -18.13 -11.69
N ILE A 220 -0.25 -17.11 -10.90
CA ILE A 220 1.10 -16.57 -10.78
C ILE A 220 1.78 -17.31 -9.65
N CYS A 221 2.88 -17.98 -9.95
CA CYS A 221 3.64 -18.80 -9.02
C CYS A 221 4.94 -18.11 -8.66
N PHE A 222 5.15 -17.96 -7.36
CA PHE A 222 6.41 -17.48 -6.77
C PHE A 222 7.07 -18.70 -6.13
N ARG A 223 8.25 -19.09 -6.60
CA ARG A 223 8.94 -20.30 -6.16
C ARG A 223 10.33 -19.97 -5.66
N GLY A 224 10.71 -20.64 -4.57
CA GLY A 224 12.07 -20.68 -4.08
C GLY A 224 12.34 -22.06 -3.49
N LYS A 225 13.39 -22.76 -3.94
CA LYS A 225 13.74 -24.12 -3.51
C LYS A 225 12.53 -25.06 -3.56
N ASP A 226 12.10 -25.58 -2.44
CA ASP A 226 10.97 -26.51 -2.31
C ASP A 226 9.65 -25.79 -1.92
N VAL A 227 9.67 -24.46 -1.76
CA VAL A 227 8.53 -23.66 -1.35
C VAL A 227 7.93 -22.92 -2.54
N GLN A 228 6.61 -22.95 -2.66
CA GLN A 228 5.88 -22.22 -3.70
C GLN A 228 4.65 -21.53 -3.12
N LYS A 229 4.46 -20.25 -3.47
CA LYS A 229 3.21 -19.54 -3.25
C LYS A 229 2.53 -19.22 -4.57
N ILE A 230 1.21 -19.28 -4.56
CA ILE A 230 0.39 -19.13 -5.76
C ILE A 230 -0.60 -17.99 -5.54
N TYR A 231 -0.62 -17.06 -6.49
CA TYR A 231 -1.67 -16.06 -6.59
C TYR A 231 -2.57 -16.36 -7.80
N THR A 232 -3.88 -16.44 -7.55
CA THR A 232 -4.85 -16.76 -8.61
C THR A 232 -5.53 -15.49 -9.11
N VAL A 233 -5.29 -15.16 -10.37
CA VAL A 233 -5.94 -14.07 -11.10
C VAL A 233 -7.26 -14.57 -11.70
N ASN A 234 -8.37 -13.94 -11.35
CA ASN A 234 -9.66 -14.26 -11.95
C ASN A 234 -9.90 -13.41 -13.21
N VAL A 235 -9.51 -13.94 -14.35
CA VAL A 235 -9.60 -13.30 -15.67
C VAL A 235 -11.05 -12.92 -16.02
N LYS A 236 -12.01 -13.78 -15.69
CA LYS A 236 -13.43 -13.53 -15.96
C LYS A 236 -13.97 -12.35 -15.14
N LYS A 237 -13.52 -12.22 -13.88
CA LYS A 237 -13.92 -11.11 -13.01
C LYS A 237 -13.36 -9.78 -13.56
N ILE A 238 -12.07 -9.75 -13.92
CA ILE A 238 -11.43 -8.53 -14.44
C ILE A 238 -12.05 -8.14 -15.78
N LYS A 239 -12.24 -9.09 -16.73
CA LYS A 239 -12.93 -8.82 -18.01
C LYS A 239 -14.33 -8.25 -17.77
N ARG A 240 -15.10 -8.77 -16.79
CA ARG A 240 -16.43 -8.27 -16.44
C ARG A 240 -16.37 -6.87 -15.82
N GLU A 241 -15.40 -6.61 -14.94
CA GLU A 241 -15.22 -5.30 -14.30
C GLU A 241 -14.78 -4.22 -15.28
N ASN A 242 -14.06 -4.60 -16.34
CA ASN A 242 -13.68 -3.74 -17.44
C ASN A 242 -14.80 -3.52 -18.47
N THR A 243 -15.94 -4.25 -18.39
CA THR A 243 -17.07 -3.96 -19.26
C THR A 243 -17.74 -2.66 -18.85
N GLY A 244 -17.99 -1.80 -19.83
CA GLY A 244 -18.61 -0.51 -19.58
C GLY A 244 -19.97 -0.60 -18.90
N LEU A 245 -20.72 -1.69 -19.13
CA LEU A 245 -21.98 -1.97 -18.46
C LEU A 245 -21.78 -2.12 -16.93
N TYR A 246 -20.75 -2.84 -16.51
CA TYR A 246 -20.44 -3.04 -15.09
C TYR A 246 -20.01 -1.73 -14.41
N GLN A 247 -19.18 -0.93 -15.08
CA GLN A 247 -18.77 0.39 -14.60
C GLN A 247 -20.00 1.32 -14.43
N GLN A 248 -20.92 1.32 -15.39
CA GLN A 248 -22.18 2.05 -15.30
C GLN A 248 -23.05 1.56 -14.12
N MET A 249 -23.20 0.25 -13.95
CA MET A 249 -23.94 -0.32 -12.82
C MET A 249 -23.29 0.02 -11.48
N LYS A 250 -21.94 0.03 -11.38
CA LYS A 250 -21.21 0.44 -10.18
C LYS A 250 -21.43 1.90 -9.83
N LEU A 251 -21.42 2.79 -10.83
CA LEU A 251 -21.73 4.23 -10.66
C LEU A 251 -23.17 4.46 -10.20
N LEU A 252 -24.12 3.68 -10.73
CA LEU A 252 -25.54 3.76 -10.37
C LEU A 252 -25.91 3.01 -9.08
N SER A 253 -24.94 2.33 -8.46
CA SER A 253 -25.18 1.52 -7.26
C SER A 253 -25.67 2.35 -6.07
N LEU A 254 -26.40 1.67 -5.16
CA LEU A 254 -26.93 2.28 -3.93
C LEU A 254 -25.80 2.92 -3.06
N LYS A 255 -24.58 2.36 -3.08
CA LYS A 255 -23.43 2.92 -2.36
C LYS A 255 -23.04 4.33 -2.84
N ASN A 256 -23.30 4.64 -4.11
CA ASN A 256 -22.98 5.93 -4.70
C ASN A 256 -24.17 6.88 -4.76
N ARG A 257 -25.34 6.48 -4.23
CA ARG A 257 -26.59 7.26 -4.35
C ARG A 257 -26.46 8.69 -3.84
N GLN A 258 -25.85 8.91 -2.69
CA GLN A 258 -25.67 10.25 -2.14
C GLN A 258 -24.72 11.09 -3.00
N LYS A 259 -23.56 10.53 -3.37
CA LYS A 259 -22.60 11.20 -4.27
C LYS A 259 -23.23 11.54 -5.61
N ASN A 260 -24.02 10.63 -6.17
CA ASN A 260 -24.71 10.86 -7.44
C ASN A 260 -25.77 11.95 -7.32
N GLN A 261 -26.52 12.01 -6.21
CA GLN A 261 -27.50 13.09 -5.96
C GLN A 261 -26.82 14.45 -5.80
N GLU A 262 -25.71 14.52 -5.08
CA GLU A 262 -24.94 15.74 -4.93
C GLU A 262 -24.36 16.22 -6.27
N TYR A 263 -23.81 15.28 -7.05
CA TYR A 263 -23.31 15.59 -8.40
C TYR A 263 -24.43 16.10 -9.30
N ILE A 264 -25.61 15.46 -9.30
CA ILE A 264 -26.77 15.89 -10.09
C ILE A 264 -27.26 17.27 -9.65
N LYS A 265 -27.33 17.53 -8.34
CA LYS A 265 -27.70 18.85 -7.81
C LYS A 265 -26.74 19.95 -8.24
N LYS A 266 -25.44 19.66 -8.24
CA LYS A 266 -24.39 20.62 -8.59
C LYS A 266 -24.25 20.82 -10.10
N ASN A 267 -24.32 19.78 -10.87
CA ASN A 267 -23.93 19.75 -12.30
C ASN A 267 -25.09 19.50 -13.27
N GLY A 268 -26.24 19.08 -12.75
CA GLY A 268 -27.42 18.73 -13.53
C GLY A 268 -27.42 17.30 -14.07
N ILE A 269 -28.63 16.78 -14.34
CA ILE A 269 -28.82 15.39 -14.77
C ILE A 269 -28.16 15.08 -16.13
N GLY A 270 -28.13 16.05 -17.03
CA GLY A 270 -27.53 15.88 -18.37
C GLY A 270 -26.02 15.63 -18.30
N ARG A 271 -25.29 16.30 -17.39
CA ARG A 271 -23.86 16.05 -17.14
C ARG A 271 -23.65 14.70 -16.45
N PHE A 272 -24.54 14.34 -15.54
CA PHE A 272 -24.45 13.04 -14.88
C PHE A 272 -24.62 11.87 -15.88
N ILE A 273 -25.61 11.94 -16.78
CA ILE A 273 -25.81 10.92 -17.83
C ILE A 273 -24.56 10.82 -18.73
N ARG A 274 -23.99 11.96 -19.11
CA ARG A 274 -22.75 12.00 -19.91
C ARG A 274 -21.59 11.39 -19.13
N TYR A 275 -21.40 11.74 -17.87
CA TYR A 275 -20.38 11.17 -17.00
C TYR A 275 -20.50 9.65 -16.90
N VAL A 276 -21.71 9.12 -16.68
CA VAL A 276 -21.97 7.67 -16.64
C VAL A 276 -21.67 7.00 -17.99
N ARG A 277 -22.02 7.65 -19.10
CA ARG A 277 -21.79 7.12 -20.44
C ARG A 277 -20.31 7.15 -20.83
N ASN A 278 -19.59 8.19 -20.47
CA ASN A 278 -18.17 8.38 -20.83
C ASN A 278 -17.22 7.67 -19.85
N SER A 279 -17.70 7.12 -18.75
CA SER A 279 -16.87 6.29 -17.83
C SER A 279 -16.33 5.00 -18.49
N GLN A 280 -16.68 4.73 -19.73
CA GLN A 280 -16.18 3.60 -20.52
C GLN A 280 -14.90 3.90 -21.32
N LEU A 281 -14.57 5.18 -21.48
CA LEU A 281 -13.50 5.62 -22.38
C LEU A 281 -12.29 6.06 -21.54
N LYS A 282 -11.50 5.12 -21.08
CA LYS A 282 -10.19 5.39 -20.51
C LYS A 282 -9.10 4.87 -21.47
N ASP A 283 -8.77 5.71 -22.45
CA ASP A 283 -7.44 5.73 -23.05
C ASP A 283 -6.95 7.18 -23.08
N GLY A 284 -5.71 7.39 -22.66
CA GLY A 284 -5.15 8.65 -22.15
C GLY A 284 -5.23 9.91 -23.03
N ASP A 285 -5.42 9.83 -24.37
CA ASP A 285 -5.54 11.02 -25.22
C ASP A 285 -7.00 11.51 -25.39
N GLN A 286 -7.96 10.65 -25.14
CA GLN A 286 -9.37 11.00 -25.16
C GLN A 286 -9.84 11.69 -23.87
N ASP A 287 -9.07 11.56 -22.81
CA ASP A 287 -9.35 12.08 -21.47
C ASP A 287 -9.39 13.64 -21.46
N TYR A 288 -8.54 14.31 -22.23
CA TYR A 288 -8.51 15.77 -22.29
C TYR A 288 -9.69 16.35 -23.08
N GLU A 289 -10.04 15.77 -24.22
CA GLU A 289 -11.19 16.23 -25.00
C GLU A 289 -12.52 16.00 -24.27
N ASP A 290 -12.65 14.89 -23.56
CA ASP A 290 -13.84 14.60 -22.79
C ASP A 290 -13.89 15.44 -21.51
N TRP A 291 -12.77 15.69 -20.85
CA TRP A 291 -12.64 16.65 -19.78
C TRP A 291 -13.02 18.06 -20.25
N LEU A 292 -12.52 18.47 -21.43
CA LEU A 292 -12.84 19.77 -22.03
C LEU A 292 -14.34 19.91 -22.29
N LYS A 293 -14.99 18.89 -22.90
CA LYS A 293 -16.44 18.88 -23.14
C LYS A 293 -17.26 18.99 -21.86
N ASP A 294 -16.79 18.40 -20.76
CA ASP A 294 -17.47 18.44 -19.48
C ASP A 294 -17.22 19.73 -18.70
N HIS A 295 -16.11 20.45 -18.98
CA HIS A 295 -15.73 21.69 -18.31
C HIS A 295 -16.01 22.95 -19.11
N VAL A 296 -16.35 22.84 -20.40
CA VAL A 296 -16.83 24.00 -21.17
C VAL A 296 -18.18 24.42 -20.65
N ALA A 297 -18.28 25.70 -20.28
CA ALA A 297 -19.53 26.29 -19.80
C ALA A 297 -20.58 26.31 -20.91
N PHE A 298 -21.79 25.82 -20.65
CA PHE A 298 -22.91 25.92 -21.58
C PHE A 298 -23.40 27.35 -21.73
N ARG A 299 -24.09 27.67 -22.83
CA ARG A 299 -24.68 29.00 -23.09
C ARG A 299 -25.44 29.58 -21.89
N LYS A 300 -26.19 28.75 -21.18
CA LYS A 300 -26.95 29.16 -19.99
C LYS A 300 -26.04 29.56 -18.84
N GLU A 301 -24.94 28.82 -18.65
CA GLU A 301 -23.93 29.10 -17.62
C GLU A 301 -23.13 30.34 -17.97
N LEU A 302 -22.69 30.50 -19.23
CA LEU A 302 -22.01 31.69 -19.71
C LEU A 302 -22.89 32.94 -19.55
N LYS A 303 -24.21 32.81 -19.82
CA LYS A 303 -25.17 33.94 -19.59
C LYS A 303 -25.31 34.26 -18.09
N ARG A 304 -25.29 33.25 -17.24
CA ARG A 304 -25.32 33.45 -15.78
C ARG A 304 -24.06 34.15 -15.28
N GLN A 305 -22.89 33.73 -15.77
CA GLN A 305 -21.60 34.32 -15.42
C GLN A 305 -21.51 35.78 -15.87
N ARG A 306 -21.93 36.12 -17.10
CA ARG A 306 -21.96 37.50 -17.62
C ARG A 306 -22.90 38.41 -16.82
N ASN A 307 -23.96 37.87 -16.25
CA ASN A 307 -24.94 38.62 -15.46
C ASN A 307 -24.67 38.54 -13.94
N ALA A 308 -23.59 37.90 -13.53
CA ALA A 308 -23.24 37.81 -12.11
C ALA A 308 -22.77 39.18 -11.60
N VAL A 309 -23.37 39.62 -10.50
CA VAL A 309 -22.96 40.85 -9.80
C VAL A 309 -22.13 40.44 -8.60
N PHE A 310 -20.90 40.90 -8.58
CA PHE A 310 -19.97 40.63 -7.48
C PHE A 310 -19.94 41.82 -6.52
N SER A 311 -19.85 41.57 -5.24
CA SER A 311 -19.68 42.61 -4.22
C SER A 311 -18.35 43.35 -4.30
N TYR A 312 -17.38 42.70 -4.94
CA TYR A 312 -16.06 43.24 -5.22
C TYR A 312 -15.63 42.78 -6.61
N SER A 313 -15.29 43.71 -7.49
CA SER A 313 -14.91 43.49 -8.90
C SER A 313 -13.54 44.12 -9.16
N PRO A 314 -12.43 43.40 -8.83
CA PRO A 314 -11.10 43.93 -9.06
C PRO A 314 -10.80 44.06 -10.55
N LEU A 315 -10.02 45.06 -10.93
CA LEU A 315 -9.40 45.13 -12.25
C LEU A 315 -8.31 44.07 -12.36
N ILE A 316 -8.44 43.18 -13.35
CA ILE A 316 -7.46 42.13 -13.60
C ILE A 316 -6.58 42.54 -14.77
N SER A 317 -5.30 42.79 -14.52
CA SER A 317 -4.31 43.06 -15.57
C SER A 317 -3.64 41.79 -16.03
N ILE A 318 -3.73 41.49 -17.34
CA ILE A 318 -3.06 40.33 -17.94
C ILE A 318 -1.82 40.84 -18.65
N VAL A 319 -0.66 40.34 -18.24
CA VAL A 319 0.64 40.64 -18.88
C VAL A 319 1.03 39.44 -19.73
N MET A 320 1.21 39.67 -21.02
CA MET A 320 1.63 38.63 -21.97
C MET A 320 2.99 39.02 -22.56
N VAL A 321 3.94 38.09 -22.45
CA VAL A 321 5.24 38.24 -23.14
C VAL A 321 5.12 37.63 -24.54
N VAL A 322 5.36 38.45 -25.55
CA VAL A 322 5.26 38.03 -26.95
C VAL A 322 6.66 38.04 -27.54
N THR A 323 7.14 36.87 -28.00
CA THR A 323 8.40 36.71 -28.73
C THR A 323 8.14 35.91 -29.99
N ASP A 324 8.54 36.39 -31.15
CA ASP A 324 8.44 35.74 -32.47
C ASP A 324 7.12 34.97 -32.73
N THR A 325 6.00 35.51 -32.26
CA THR A 325 4.70 34.85 -32.38
C THR A 325 4.01 35.33 -33.67
N ASP A 326 3.44 34.39 -34.40
CA ASP A 326 2.58 34.66 -35.58
C ASP A 326 1.39 35.58 -35.20
N GLU A 327 1.18 36.63 -36.00
CA GLU A 327 0.12 37.63 -35.79
C GLU A 327 -1.27 37.01 -35.62
N GLN A 328 -1.57 35.96 -36.37
CA GLN A 328 -2.85 35.28 -36.33
C GLN A 328 -3.05 34.54 -34.99
N ARG A 329 -1.98 33.98 -34.46
CA ARG A 329 -1.96 33.32 -33.14
C ARG A 329 -2.09 34.31 -32.00
N LEU A 330 -1.38 35.44 -32.12
CA LEU A 330 -1.49 36.54 -31.14
C LEU A 330 -2.91 37.10 -31.08
N LYS A 331 -3.52 37.32 -32.24
CA LYS A 331 -4.90 37.76 -32.34
C LYS A 331 -5.87 36.78 -31.68
N SER A 332 -5.73 35.48 -31.95
CA SER A 332 -6.59 34.44 -31.36
C SER A 332 -6.52 34.44 -29.83
N VAL A 333 -5.33 34.67 -29.27
CA VAL A 333 -5.14 34.75 -27.82
C VAL A 333 -5.78 35.99 -27.23
N ILE A 334 -5.63 37.16 -27.89
CA ILE A 334 -6.25 38.41 -27.45
C ILE A 334 -7.79 38.29 -27.51
N ASP A 335 -8.33 37.74 -28.60
CA ASP A 335 -9.76 37.50 -28.76
C ASP A 335 -10.29 36.58 -27.65
N ALA A 336 -9.57 35.52 -27.29
CA ALA A 336 -9.94 34.61 -26.22
C ALA A 336 -10.00 35.31 -24.84
N TYR A 337 -9.15 36.29 -24.56
CA TYR A 337 -9.21 37.07 -23.33
C TYR A 337 -10.35 38.12 -23.34
N THR A 338 -10.59 38.74 -24.49
CA THR A 338 -11.67 39.77 -24.61
C THR A 338 -13.07 39.15 -24.58
N GLU A 339 -13.20 37.87 -24.96
CA GLU A 339 -14.45 37.10 -24.91
C GLU A 339 -14.79 36.51 -23.53
N GLN A 340 -13.95 36.70 -22.53
CA GLN A 340 -14.20 36.23 -21.17
C GLN A 340 -15.52 36.76 -20.60
N THR A 341 -16.10 36.00 -19.68
CA THR A 341 -17.36 36.40 -19.01
C THR A 341 -17.18 37.44 -17.94
N TYR A 342 -15.98 37.66 -17.45
CA TYR A 342 -15.59 38.70 -16.53
C TYR A 342 -15.09 39.92 -17.32
N GLY A 343 -15.73 41.05 -17.17
CA GLY A 343 -15.55 42.21 -18.05
C GLY A 343 -14.87 43.44 -17.42
N ASN A 344 -14.10 43.26 -16.31
CA ASN A 344 -13.36 44.33 -15.66
C ASN A 344 -11.88 44.29 -15.96
#